data_b7828da7da82d89dc431e8061fb4967f
#
_entry.id   b7828da7da82d89dc431e8061fb4967f
#
_cell.length_a   1.000
_cell.length_b   1.000
_cell.length_c   1.000
_cell.angle_alpha   90.00
_cell.angle_beta   90.00
_cell.angle_gamma   90.00
#
_symmetry.space_group_name_H-M   'P 1'
#
loop_
_entity.id
_entity.type
_entity.pdbx_description
1 polymer ?
#
loop_
_entity_poly.entity_id
_entity_poly.type
_entity_poly.pdbx_seq_one_letter_code
_entity_poly.pdbx_strand_id
1 'polypeptide(L)'
;MDAIVITGGEPTLQRDLPEFIRKIKNAGFLVKLDSNGTNPGMLQLLIKEKLVDYIAMDIKAPLEKYNKVIHVKIDTNLIKEIIDSIMNSRLNYEFRTTFAKEVLTKTEIILIGKLINGARLYVLQKLIDRGKILNPLFMNSTQNYSDEELKLIKQELLEHVTQCIIR
;
A
#
# COMPACT_ATOMS: atom_id res chain seq x y z
N MET A 1 -14.48 3.95 19.79
CA MET A 1 -14.91 2.77 19.01
C MET A 1 -13.64 2.04 18.61
N ASP A 2 -13.57 0.76 18.91
CA ASP A 2 -12.37 -0.04 18.68
C ASP A 2 -12.33 -0.56 17.22
N ALA A 3 -11.14 -0.79 16.72
CA ALA A 3 -10.93 -1.23 15.34
C ALA A 3 -10.08 -2.51 15.31
N ILE A 4 -10.41 -3.40 14.37
CA ILE A 4 -9.61 -4.59 14.08
C ILE A 4 -8.85 -4.34 12.78
N VAL A 5 -7.54 -4.60 12.79
CA VAL A 5 -6.70 -4.56 11.61
C VAL A 5 -6.56 -5.98 11.06
N ILE A 6 -7.00 -6.17 9.83
CA ILE A 6 -6.81 -7.41 9.09
C ILE A 6 -5.58 -7.23 8.20
N THR A 7 -4.56 -8.00 8.48
CA THR A 7 -3.26 -7.96 7.81
C THR A 7 -2.66 -9.38 7.76
N GLY A 8 -1.44 -9.52 7.25
CA GLY A 8 -0.75 -10.80 7.15
C GLY A 8 -0.12 -10.96 5.80
N GLY A 9 -0.15 -12.14 5.16
CA GLY A 9 0.29 -12.32 3.77
C GLY A 9 -0.50 -11.41 2.83
N GLU A 10 -1.52 -11.93 2.16
CA GLU A 10 -2.51 -11.10 1.45
C GLU A 10 -3.91 -11.56 1.85
N PRO A 11 -4.61 -10.77 2.70
CA PRO A 11 -5.92 -11.18 3.22
C PRO A 11 -6.97 -11.40 2.13
N THR A 12 -6.90 -10.65 1.02
CA THR A 12 -7.87 -10.74 -0.08
C THR A 12 -7.83 -12.07 -0.84
N LEU A 13 -6.84 -12.93 -0.58
CA LEU A 13 -6.79 -14.29 -1.13
C LEU A 13 -7.71 -15.28 -0.37
N GLN A 14 -8.14 -14.92 0.84
CA GLN A 14 -9.06 -15.73 1.63
C GLN A 14 -10.49 -15.57 1.12
N ARG A 15 -11.09 -16.66 0.65
CA ARG A 15 -12.43 -16.63 0.04
C ARG A 15 -13.53 -16.26 1.02
N ASP A 16 -13.36 -16.60 2.28
CA ASP A 16 -14.27 -16.35 3.39
C ASP A 16 -14.07 -14.99 4.07
N LEU A 17 -13.13 -14.17 3.57
CA LEU A 17 -12.83 -12.83 4.12
C LEU A 17 -14.09 -11.96 4.30
N PRO A 18 -15.03 -11.87 3.34
CA PRO A 18 -16.23 -11.04 3.52
C PRO A 18 -17.11 -11.52 4.68
N GLU A 19 -17.27 -12.85 4.83
CA GLU A 19 -18.04 -13.42 5.92
C GLU A 19 -17.38 -13.18 7.28
N PHE A 20 -16.06 -13.34 7.35
CA PHE A 20 -15.27 -13.03 8.54
C PHE A 20 -15.42 -11.57 8.95
N ILE A 21 -15.32 -10.65 8.00
CA ILE A 21 -15.49 -9.22 8.26
C ILE A 21 -16.90 -8.90 8.76
N ARG A 22 -17.95 -9.52 8.19
CA ARG A 22 -19.31 -9.31 8.68
C ARG A 22 -19.47 -9.71 10.15
N LYS A 23 -18.82 -10.79 10.60
CA LYS A 23 -18.81 -11.16 12.02
C LYS A 23 -18.17 -10.11 12.90
N ILE A 24 -17.05 -9.52 12.46
CA ILE A 24 -16.37 -8.42 13.15
C ILE A 24 -17.28 -7.18 13.23
N LYS A 25 -17.89 -6.80 12.11
CA LYS A 25 -18.80 -5.64 12.05
C LYS A 25 -20.03 -5.83 12.93
N ASN A 26 -20.61 -7.04 12.95
CA ASN A 26 -21.75 -7.38 13.81
C ASN A 26 -21.39 -7.34 15.30
N ALA A 27 -20.13 -7.54 15.65
CA ALA A 27 -19.62 -7.37 17.02
C ALA A 27 -19.34 -5.90 17.38
N GLY A 28 -19.60 -4.95 16.46
CA GLY A 28 -19.50 -3.51 16.72
C GLY A 28 -18.12 -2.89 16.46
N PHE A 29 -17.17 -3.62 15.84
CA PHE A 29 -15.84 -3.11 15.55
C PHE A 29 -15.75 -2.43 14.17
N LEU A 30 -14.86 -1.45 14.07
CA LEU A 30 -14.38 -0.96 12.78
C LEU A 30 -13.36 -1.92 12.19
N VAL A 31 -13.24 -1.93 10.86
CA VAL A 31 -12.31 -2.80 10.14
C VAL A 31 -11.34 -1.98 9.30
N LYS A 32 -10.04 -2.13 9.57
CA LYS A 32 -8.97 -1.69 8.68
C LYS A 32 -8.42 -2.91 7.95
N LEU A 33 -8.31 -2.81 6.63
CA LEU A 33 -7.71 -3.84 5.77
C LEU A 33 -6.38 -3.35 5.22
N ASP A 34 -5.33 -4.13 5.42
CA ASP A 34 -4.04 -3.97 4.74
C ASP A 34 -4.01 -4.93 3.55
N SER A 35 -3.69 -4.43 2.35
CA SER A 35 -3.66 -5.22 1.12
C SER A 35 -2.54 -4.78 0.17
N ASN A 36 -2.05 -5.70 -0.64
CA ASN A 36 -1.13 -5.40 -1.74
C ASN A 36 -1.82 -5.08 -3.08
N GLY A 37 -3.16 -5.08 -3.11
CA GLY A 37 -3.96 -4.73 -4.29
C GLY A 37 -4.01 -5.78 -5.39
N THR A 38 -3.45 -6.97 -5.22
CA THR A 38 -3.37 -7.98 -6.30
C THR A 38 -4.69 -8.72 -6.55
N ASN A 39 -5.69 -8.53 -5.71
CA ASN A 39 -7.04 -9.08 -5.88
C ASN A 39 -8.09 -7.95 -5.93
N PRO A 40 -8.18 -7.20 -7.05
CA PRO A 40 -9.08 -6.06 -7.16
C PRO A 40 -10.55 -6.46 -7.02
N GLY A 41 -10.96 -7.64 -7.49
CA GLY A 41 -12.33 -8.13 -7.37
C GLY A 41 -12.79 -8.25 -5.92
N MET A 42 -11.96 -8.81 -5.04
CA MET A 42 -12.26 -8.88 -3.61
C MET A 42 -12.31 -7.48 -2.97
N LEU A 43 -11.35 -6.62 -3.27
CA LEU A 43 -11.32 -5.26 -2.73
C LEU A 43 -12.54 -4.46 -3.16
N GLN A 44 -12.93 -4.52 -4.43
CA GLN A 44 -14.13 -3.86 -4.95
C GLN A 44 -15.41 -4.38 -4.27
N LEU A 45 -15.50 -5.69 -4.03
CA LEU A 45 -16.61 -6.30 -3.28
C LEU A 45 -16.68 -5.73 -1.86
N LEU A 46 -15.57 -5.71 -1.14
CA LEU A 46 -15.51 -5.21 0.24
C LEU A 46 -15.88 -3.71 0.33
N ILE A 47 -15.44 -2.91 -0.65
CA ILE A 47 -15.79 -1.49 -0.77
C ILE A 47 -17.30 -1.32 -1.04
N LYS A 48 -17.82 -2.05 -2.03
CA LYS A 48 -19.23 -1.98 -2.46
C LYS A 48 -20.18 -2.37 -1.33
N GLU A 49 -19.85 -3.40 -0.58
CA GLU A 49 -20.65 -3.90 0.53
C GLU A 49 -20.41 -3.13 1.84
N LYS A 50 -19.53 -2.12 1.84
CA LYS A 50 -19.18 -1.30 3.02
C LYS A 50 -18.68 -2.13 4.20
N LEU A 51 -17.95 -3.19 3.91
CA LEU A 51 -17.43 -4.11 4.92
C LEU A 51 -16.17 -3.56 5.61
N VAL A 52 -15.40 -2.71 4.93
CA VAL A 52 -14.20 -2.09 5.48
C VAL A 52 -14.42 -0.60 5.74
N ASP A 53 -13.80 -0.07 6.78
CA ASP A 53 -13.88 1.33 7.17
C ASP A 53 -12.61 2.10 6.79
N TYR A 54 -11.50 1.38 6.61
CA TYR A 54 -10.20 1.92 6.19
C TYR A 54 -9.44 0.91 5.32
N ILE A 55 -8.79 1.38 4.26
CA ILE A 55 -7.90 0.57 3.43
C ILE A 55 -6.49 1.17 3.44
N ALA A 56 -5.49 0.34 3.76
CA ALA A 56 -4.09 0.65 3.53
C ALA A 56 -3.57 -0.24 2.40
N MET A 57 -3.30 0.35 1.24
CA MET A 57 -2.82 -0.39 0.09
C MET A 57 -1.33 -0.16 -0.14
N ASP A 58 -0.58 -1.25 -0.20
CA ASP A 58 0.84 -1.21 -0.53
C ASP A 58 1.05 -1.13 -2.05
N ILE A 59 1.74 -0.09 -2.51
CA ILE A 59 2.22 0.04 -3.88
C ILE A 59 3.72 -0.25 -3.88
N LYS A 60 4.12 -1.32 -4.56
CA LYS A 60 5.48 -1.87 -4.44
C LYS A 60 6.49 -1.21 -5.38
N ALA A 61 6.03 -0.67 -6.52
CA ALA A 61 6.86 -0.03 -7.54
C ALA A 61 6.00 0.77 -8.53
N PRO A 62 6.59 1.60 -9.43
CA PRO A 62 5.91 2.08 -10.63
C PRO A 62 5.45 0.89 -11.50
N LEU A 63 4.38 1.07 -12.29
CA LEU A 63 3.76 -0.02 -13.05
C LEU A 63 4.75 -0.75 -13.97
N GLU A 64 5.67 -0.01 -14.61
CA GLU A 64 6.67 -0.56 -15.54
C GLU A 64 7.68 -1.49 -14.83
N LYS A 65 7.93 -1.26 -13.54
CA LYS A 65 8.87 -2.05 -12.73
C LYS A 65 8.16 -3.06 -11.82
N TYR A 66 6.83 -3.02 -11.75
CA TYR A 66 6.05 -3.73 -10.72
C TYR A 66 6.37 -5.23 -10.67
N ASN A 67 6.25 -5.92 -11.81
CA ASN A 67 6.51 -7.35 -11.93
C ASN A 67 7.94 -7.75 -11.57
N LYS A 68 8.91 -6.86 -11.84
CA LYS A 68 10.31 -7.09 -11.47
C LYS A 68 10.52 -7.02 -9.96
N VAL A 69 9.85 -6.08 -9.29
CA VAL A 69 10.00 -5.88 -7.84
C VAL A 69 9.28 -6.96 -7.04
N ILE A 70 8.08 -7.37 -7.46
CA ILE A 70 7.31 -8.40 -6.76
C ILE A 70 7.69 -9.83 -7.14
N HIS A 71 8.56 -10.01 -8.14
CA HIS A 71 8.98 -11.32 -8.67
C HIS A 71 7.82 -12.23 -9.13
N VAL A 72 6.68 -11.66 -9.45
CA VAL A 72 5.50 -12.37 -9.95
C VAL A 72 4.93 -11.60 -11.14
N LYS A 73 4.49 -12.32 -12.18
CA LYS A 73 3.84 -11.69 -13.33
C LYS A 73 2.35 -11.46 -13.03
N ILE A 74 1.97 -10.21 -12.95
CA ILE A 74 0.56 -9.77 -12.80
C ILE A 74 0.21 -8.79 -13.92
N ASP A 75 -1.08 -8.62 -14.18
CA ASP A 75 -1.57 -7.53 -15.02
C ASP A 75 -1.56 -6.23 -14.18
N THR A 76 -0.63 -5.33 -14.51
CA THR A 76 -0.48 -4.05 -13.79
C THR A 76 -1.67 -3.10 -13.98
N ASN A 77 -2.52 -3.31 -15.00
CA ASN A 77 -3.76 -2.55 -15.14
C ASN A 77 -4.70 -2.80 -13.94
N LEU A 78 -4.70 -4.01 -13.39
CA LEU A 78 -5.48 -4.32 -12.19
C LEU A 78 -5.05 -3.49 -10.97
N ILE A 79 -3.75 -3.20 -10.84
CA ILE A 79 -3.23 -2.31 -9.79
C ILE A 79 -3.77 -0.89 -9.98
N LYS A 80 -3.78 -0.39 -11.22
CA LYS A 80 -4.34 0.93 -11.54
C LYS A 80 -5.84 0.99 -11.25
N GLU A 81 -6.59 0.00 -11.70
CA GLU A 81 -8.04 -0.09 -11.46
C GLU A 81 -8.39 -0.05 -9.97
N ILE A 82 -7.64 -0.76 -9.13
CA ILE A 82 -7.94 -0.76 -7.70
C ILE A 82 -7.50 0.53 -7.02
N ILE A 83 -6.41 1.17 -7.45
CA ILE A 83 -6.04 2.51 -7.00
C ILE A 83 -7.19 3.48 -7.28
N ASP A 84 -7.70 3.51 -8.52
CA ASP A 84 -8.82 4.37 -8.93
C ASP A 84 -10.08 4.05 -8.11
N SER A 85 -10.38 2.77 -7.88
CA SER A 85 -11.53 2.34 -7.09
C SER A 85 -11.45 2.80 -5.63
N ILE A 86 -10.26 2.71 -5.01
CA ILE A 86 -10.03 3.16 -3.63
C ILE A 86 -10.15 4.69 -3.56
N MET A 87 -9.53 5.42 -4.48
CA MET A 87 -9.54 6.89 -4.50
C MET A 87 -10.96 7.45 -4.69
N ASN A 88 -11.76 6.80 -5.54
CA ASN A 88 -13.15 7.19 -5.80
C ASN A 88 -14.14 6.69 -4.73
N SER A 89 -13.70 5.84 -3.80
CA SER A 89 -14.51 5.41 -2.67
C SER A 89 -14.68 6.54 -1.65
N ARG A 90 -15.69 6.41 -0.80
CA ARG A 90 -15.87 7.32 0.35
C ARG A 90 -15.11 6.88 1.59
N LEU A 91 -14.32 5.80 1.48
CA LEU A 91 -13.54 5.25 2.59
C LEU A 91 -12.37 6.16 2.96
N ASN A 92 -11.92 6.05 4.19
CA ASN A 92 -10.60 6.52 4.56
C ASN A 92 -9.57 5.52 4.04
N TYR A 93 -8.47 6.03 3.50
CA TYR A 93 -7.42 5.17 2.96
C TYR A 93 -6.04 5.83 3.05
N GLU A 94 -5.03 5.00 2.95
CA GLU A 94 -3.65 5.39 2.68
C GLU A 94 -3.06 4.49 1.59
N PHE A 95 -2.22 5.05 0.72
CA PHE A 95 -1.27 4.27 -0.07
C PHE A 95 0.06 4.24 0.66
N ARG A 96 0.75 3.09 0.61
CA ARG A 96 2.03 2.91 1.29
C ARG A 96 3.08 2.37 0.32
N THR A 97 4.33 2.79 0.50
CA THR A 97 5.47 2.19 -0.20
C THR A 97 6.60 1.99 0.79
N THR A 98 7.03 0.74 0.95
CA THR A 98 8.28 0.43 1.64
C THR A 98 9.43 0.59 0.65
N PHE A 99 10.42 1.39 1.02
CA PHE A 99 11.50 1.77 0.12
C PHE A 99 12.89 1.58 0.73
N ALA A 100 13.84 1.33 -0.15
CA ALA A 100 15.29 1.37 0.08
C ALA A 100 15.94 1.79 -1.24
N LYS A 101 17.14 2.37 -1.22
CA LYS A 101 17.81 2.90 -2.44
C LYS A 101 18.01 1.84 -3.52
N GLU A 102 18.30 0.60 -3.11
CA GLU A 102 18.52 -0.54 -4.02
C GLU A 102 17.22 -1.05 -4.64
N VAL A 103 16.06 -0.79 -4.01
CA VAL A 103 14.75 -1.24 -4.51
C VAL A 103 14.10 -0.18 -5.37
N LEU A 104 14.05 1.05 -4.87
CA LEU A 104 13.38 2.17 -5.51
C LEU A 104 14.27 3.41 -5.49
N THR A 105 14.59 3.92 -6.66
CA THR A 105 15.23 5.24 -6.82
C THR A 105 14.27 6.38 -6.49
N LYS A 106 14.80 7.57 -6.21
CA LYS A 106 13.98 8.78 -6.04
C LYS A 106 12.98 8.96 -7.19
N THR A 107 13.45 8.84 -8.43
CA THR A 107 12.59 8.98 -9.62
C THR A 107 11.42 7.98 -9.61
N GLU A 108 11.67 6.74 -9.22
CA GLU A 108 10.64 5.71 -9.15
C GLU A 108 9.62 5.98 -8.02
N ILE A 109 10.06 6.53 -6.89
CA ILE A 109 9.15 6.96 -5.82
C ILE A 109 8.24 8.09 -6.31
N ILE A 110 8.78 9.05 -7.08
CA ILE A 110 7.98 10.14 -7.68
C ILE A 110 7.01 9.59 -8.74
N LEU A 111 7.41 8.60 -9.54
CA LEU A 111 6.49 7.94 -10.48
C LEU A 111 5.32 7.26 -9.77
N ILE A 112 5.53 6.68 -8.58
CA ILE A 112 4.43 6.17 -7.75
C ILE A 112 3.54 7.34 -7.30
N GLY A 113 4.11 8.47 -6.86
CA GLY A 113 3.33 9.67 -6.53
C GLY A 113 2.44 10.14 -7.68
N LYS A 114 2.97 10.12 -8.91
CA LYS A 114 2.19 10.44 -10.13
C LYS A 114 1.09 9.41 -10.41
N LEU A 115 1.35 8.12 -10.17
CA LEU A 115 0.35 7.05 -10.33
C LEU A 115 -0.86 7.25 -9.41
N ILE A 116 -0.64 7.75 -8.20
CA ILE A 116 -1.67 8.02 -7.20
C ILE A 116 -2.04 9.51 -7.12
N ASN A 117 -1.89 10.23 -8.22
CA ASN A 117 -2.14 11.69 -8.25
C ASN A 117 -3.54 12.03 -7.75
N GLY A 118 -3.64 12.96 -6.79
CA GLY A 118 -4.88 13.32 -6.09
C GLY A 118 -5.18 12.49 -4.85
N ALA A 119 -4.35 11.51 -4.49
CA ALA A 119 -4.54 10.72 -3.28
C ALA A 119 -4.47 11.58 -2.01
N ARG A 120 -5.30 11.22 -1.00
CA ARG A 120 -5.37 11.95 0.27
C ARG A 120 -4.14 11.74 1.13
N LEU A 121 -3.63 10.51 1.20
CA LEU A 121 -2.50 10.14 2.06
C LEU A 121 -1.58 9.14 1.36
N TYR A 122 -0.32 9.51 1.25
CA TYR A 122 0.76 8.62 0.85
C TYR A 122 1.77 8.45 1.99
N VAL A 123 2.09 7.21 2.32
CA VAL A 123 2.99 6.86 3.42
C VAL A 123 4.25 6.19 2.85
N LEU A 124 5.37 6.86 3.01
CA LEU A 124 6.69 6.30 2.75
C LEU A 124 7.18 5.56 4.00
N GLN A 125 7.46 4.27 3.87
CA GLN A 125 7.94 3.44 4.97
C GLN A 125 9.40 3.08 4.76
N LYS A 126 10.27 3.45 5.71
CA LYS A 126 11.68 3.01 5.68
C LYS A 126 11.73 1.50 5.85
N LEU A 127 12.58 0.85 5.07
CA LEU A 127 12.86 -0.57 5.28
C LEU A 127 13.65 -0.73 6.58
N ILE A 128 13.06 -1.47 7.53
CA ILE A 128 13.67 -1.74 8.84
C ILE A 128 13.91 -3.24 8.95
N ASP A 129 15.15 -3.62 9.22
CA ASP A 129 15.46 -5.01 9.55
C ASP A 129 14.95 -5.36 10.95
N ARG A 130 14.02 -6.31 11.00
CA ARG A 130 13.51 -6.89 12.25
C ARG A 130 13.95 -8.35 12.42
N GLY A 131 15.03 -8.76 11.76
CA GLY A 131 15.58 -10.11 11.82
C GLY A 131 14.72 -11.19 11.13
N LYS A 132 13.76 -10.80 10.29
CA LYS A 132 12.84 -11.71 9.57
C LYS A 132 12.83 -11.51 8.05
N ILE A 133 13.92 -10.97 7.50
CA ILE A 133 14.04 -10.75 6.07
C ILE A 133 14.48 -12.05 5.39
N LEU A 134 13.79 -12.44 4.32
CA LEU A 134 14.02 -13.67 3.57
C LEU A 134 15.43 -13.75 2.97
N ASN A 135 16.05 -12.61 2.68
CA ASN A 135 17.43 -12.53 2.18
C ASN A 135 18.25 -11.58 3.06
N PRO A 136 18.98 -12.10 4.08
CA PRO A 136 19.82 -11.28 4.95
C PRO A 136 20.95 -10.53 4.21
N LEU A 137 21.48 -11.10 3.11
CA LEU A 137 22.53 -10.46 2.30
C LEU A 137 22.03 -9.17 1.64
N PHE A 138 20.74 -9.10 1.30
CA PHE A 138 20.12 -7.89 0.79
C PHE A 138 20.21 -6.73 1.79
N MET A 139 19.97 -7.00 3.07
CA MET A 139 20.05 -5.96 4.11
C MET A 139 21.44 -5.41 4.35
N ASN A 140 22.46 -6.26 4.25
CA ASN A 140 23.85 -5.83 4.44
C ASN A 140 24.34 -4.85 3.37
N SER A 141 23.69 -4.84 2.19
CA SER A 141 23.98 -3.93 1.09
C SER A 141 22.99 -2.75 1.00
N THR A 142 21.91 -2.80 1.78
CA THR A 142 20.80 -1.84 1.64
C THR A 142 21.12 -0.52 2.34
N GLN A 143 21.05 0.59 1.60
CA GLN A 143 21.18 1.94 2.13
C GLN A 143 19.79 2.60 2.19
N ASN A 144 19.51 3.25 3.30
CA ASN A 144 18.36 4.12 3.41
C ASN A 144 18.68 5.51 2.85
N TYR A 145 17.65 6.23 2.44
CA TYR A 145 17.75 7.65 2.13
C TYR A 145 18.07 8.47 3.38
N SER A 146 18.89 9.50 3.26
CA SER A 146 19.12 10.46 4.34
C SER A 146 17.85 11.26 4.64
N ASP A 147 17.78 11.91 5.80
CA ASP A 147 16.62 12.72 6.15
C ASP A 147 16.47 13.94 5.21
N GLU A 148 17.57 14.49 4.69
CA GLU A 148 17.57 15.56 3.68
C GLU A 148 17.00 15.05 2.35
N GLU A 149 17.45 13.89 1.87
CA GLU A 149 16.91 13.26 0.66
C GLU A 149 15.41 13.00 0.80
N LEU A 150 14.97 12.47 1.95
CA LEU A 150 13.57 12.20 2.22
C LEU A 150 12.72 13.47 2.27
N LYS A 151 13.27 14.55 2.81
CA LYS A 151 12.61 15.86 2.83
C LYS A 151 12.36 16.37 1.42
N LEU A 152 13.35 16.26 0.53
CA LEU A 152 13.21 16.65 -0.88
C LEU A 152 12.21 15.76 -1.62
N ILE A 153 12.26 14.43 -1.42
CA ILE A 153 11.29 13.50 -2.00
C ILE A 153 9.87 13.86 -1.55
N LYS A 154 9.69 14.10 -0.25
CA LYS A 154 8.39 14.47 0.31
C LYS A 154 7.85 15.77 -0.29
N GLN A 155 8.71 16.80 -0.45
CA GLN A 155 8.31 18.09 -1.07
C GLN A 155 7.79 17.87 -2.50
N GLU A 156 8.48 17.08 -3.30
CA GLU A 156 8.11 16.79 -4.68
C GLU A 156 6.81 15.92 -4.73
N LEU A 157 6.64 14.99 -3.80
CA LEU A 157 5.42 14.18 -3.70
C LEU A 157 4.18 15.00 -3.34
N LEU A 158 4.32 16.09 -2.58
CA LEU A 158 3.22 16.98 -2.22
C LEU A 158 2.65 17.75 -3.43
N GLU A 159 3.32 17.74 -4.58
CA GLU A 159 2.75 18.21 -5.86
C GLU A 159 1.70 17.24 -6.43
N HIS A 160 1.71 15.98 -5.96
CA HIS A 160 0.85 14.90 -6.48
C HIS A 160 -0.17 14.42 -5.46
N VAL A 161 0.13 14.48 -4.16
CA VAL A 161 -0.76 13.96 -3.10
C VAL A 161 -1.06 15.02 -2.05
N THR A 162 -2.23 14.94 -1.42
CA THR A 162 -2.64 15.94 -0.42
C THR A 162 -1.75 15.90 0.83
N GLN A 163 -1.36 14.69 1.26
CA GLN A 163 -0.51 14.50 2.44
C GLN A 163 0.51 13.39 2.18
N CYS A 164 1.76 13.63 2.59
CA CYS A 164 2.82 12.64 2.57
C CYS A 164 3.45 12.50 3.96
N ILE A 165 3.51 11.28 4.48
CA ILE A 165 4.10 10.92 5.77
C ILE A 165 5.27 9.97 5.55
N ILE A 166 6.34 10.14 6.34
CA ILE A 166 7.47 9.20 6.40
C ILE A 166 7.40 8.49 7.75
N ARG A 167 7.43 7.15 7.72
CA ARG A 167 7.45 6.27 8.90
C ARG A 167 8.68 5.37 8.90
#